data_af365c2f172246193d7a0101b646c493
#
_entry.id   af365c2f172246193d7a0101b646c493
#
_cell.length_a   1.000
_cell.length_b   1.000
_cell.length_c   1.000
_cell.angle_alpha   90.00
_cell.angle_beta   90.00
_cell.angle_gamma   90.00
#
_symmetry.space_group_name_H-M   'P 1'
#
loop_
_entity.id
_entity.type
_entity.pdbx_description
1 polymer ?
#
loop_
_entity_poly.entity_id
_entity_poly.type
_entity_poly.pdbx_seq_one_letter_code
_entity_poly.pdbx_strand_id
1 'polypeptide(L)'
;MKTIEGLLAWAREALANKWVYWYGTCGYECTKGLLERKTAQYGSPHYDESRQKTYKQHIAEKRVCSDCIGLFKSYAWDKDDDIETRESKYASNGQPDKGAKQALNDCKVKGVISTMPEIPGLAVWTKTGGHIGLYMGGGKVIEMRGFGHICEENDLIDRSFKTWGLYPYAEYDAAAVAMAKKAANIFARRTLRKGDSGSDVEELQLKLRDIYPNYKLEIDGIFGGATESVVRCFQGDNGLTPDGIVGVKTWTKLDEMPEKPDEEVPVSLSVEERLARLELAVFGAGGESNG
;
A
#
# COMPACT_ATOMS: atom_id res chain seq x y z
N MET A 1 -12.93 -4.96 14.52
CA MET A 1 -11.60 -5.49 14.14
C MET A 1 -10.58 -4.91 15.10
N LYS A 2 -9.41 -5.52 15.21
CA LYS A 2 -8.31 -4.96 16.01
C LYS A 2 -7.52 -3.91 15.21
N THR A 3 -6.81 -3.02 15.89
CA THR A 3 -6.13 -1.87 15.26
C THR A 3 -4.77 -2.26 14.68
N ILE A 4 -4.30 -1.45 13.75
CA ILE A 4 -2.97 -1.64 13.15
C ILE A 4 -1.84 -1.33 14.14
N GLU A 5 -2.04 -0.39 15.07
CA GLU A 5 -1.09 -0.05 16.13
C GLU A 5 -0.85 -1.25 17.04
N GLY A 6 -1.92 -1.95 17.41
CA GLY A 6 -1.81 -3.18 18.19
C GLY A 6 -1.07 -4.29 17.44
N LEU A 7 -1.28 -4.43 16.12
CA LEU A 7 -0.52 -5.38 15.30
C LEU A 7 0.97 -5.01 15.23
N LEU A 8 1.30 -3.73 15.13
CA LEU A 8 2.68 -3.26 15.16
C LEU A 8 3.36 -3.58 16.50
N ALA A 9 2.67 -3.36 17.62
CA ALA A 9 3.17 -3.71 18.94
C ALA A 9 3.36 -5.24 19.07
N TRP A 10 2.37 -6.03 18.66
CA TRP A 10 2.43 -7.49 18.65
C TRP A 10 3.60 -8.04 17.84
N ALA A 11 3.86 -7.48 16.67
CA ALA A 11 4.97 -7.90 15.83
C ALA A 11 6.34 -7.59 16.48
N ARG A 12 6.48 -6.45 17.19
CA ARG A 12 7.70 -6.14 17.96
C ARG A 12 7.93 -7.14 19.09
N GLU A 13 6.86 -7.54 19.79
CA GLU A 13 6.95 -8.56 20.83
C GLU A 13 7.31 -9.95 20.27
N ALA A 14 6.73 -10.32 19.12
CA ALA A 14 7.09 -11.54 18.43
C ALA A 14 8.57 -11.55 18.00
N LEU A 15 9.10 -10.40 17.56
CA LEU A 15 10.51 -10.19 17.24
C LEU A 15 11.38 -10.33 18.50
N ALA A 16 11.05 -9.63 19.59
CA ALA A 16 11.79 -9.67 20.85
C ALA A 16 11.83 -11.09 21.45
N ASN A 17 10.72 -11.81 21.39
CA ASN A 17 10.58 -13.19 21.84
C ASN A 17 11.11 -14.22 20.84
N LYS A 18 11.65 -13.76 19.70
CA LYS A 18 12.31 -14.60 18.68
C LYS A 18 11.43 -15.78 18.27
N TRP A 19 10.16 -15.52 17.89
CA TRP A 19 9.27 -16.57 17.41
C TRP A 19 9.88 -17.33 16.25
N VAL A 20 9.58 -18.62 16.15
CA VAL A 20 10.15 -19.51 15.13
C VAL A 20 9.15 -19.84 14.03
N TYR A 21 9.64 -20.10 12.83
CA TYR A 21 8.77 -20.42 11.72
C TYR A 21 8.31 -21.89 11.74
N TRP A 22 7.00 -22.12 11.83
CA TRP A 22 6.33 -23.38 11.56
C TRP A 22 5.17 -23.14 10.61
N TYR A 23 5.15 -23.83 9.49
CA TYR A 23 4.11 -23.67 8.48
C TYR A 23 2.71 -24.02 9.02
N GLY A 24 1.71 -23.16 8.73
CA GLY A 24 0.32 -23.37 9.17
C GLY A 24 0.09 -23.16 10.67
N THR A 25 0.92 -22.36 11.35
CA THR A 25 0.76 -22.00 12.77
C THR A 25 0.56 -20.49 12.94
N CYS A 26 0.01 -20.08 14.07
CA CYS A 26 -0.28 -18.69 14.39
C CYS A 26 -0.16 -18.43 15.90
N GLY A 27 1.07 -18.18 16.37
CA GLY A 27 1.33 -17.81 17.76
C GLY A 27 1.17 -18.97 18.77
N TYR A 28 1.37 -20.20 18.34
CA TYR A 28 1.24 -21.36 19.22
C TYR A 28 2.55 -21.69 19.93
N GLU A 29 2.49 -22.17 21.16
CA GLU A 29 3.63 -22.81 21.80
C GLU A 29 4.04 -24.08 21.02
N CYS A 30 5.35 -24.25 20.80
CA CYS A 30 5.90 -25.42 20.14
C CYS A 30 5.78 -26.64 21.07
N THR A 31 4.86 -27.55 20.78
CA THR A 31 4.66 -28.78 21.55
C THR A 31 4.75 -30.02 20.67
N LYS A 32 5.01 -31.17 21.29
CA LYS A 32 5.01 -32.46 20.58
C LYS A 32 3.66 -32.73 19.90
N GLY A 33 2.54 -32.49 20.60
CA GLY A 33 1.21 -32.68 20.03
C GLY A 33 0.91 -31.71 18.86
N LEU A 34 1.42 -30.46 18.89
CA LEU A 34 1.33 -29.56 17.75
C LEU A 34 2.13 -30.11 16.56
N LEU A 35 3.35 -30.56 16.77
CA LEU A 35 4.21 -31.12 15.72
C LEU A 35 3.55 -32.33 15.05
N GLU A 36 2.99 -33.26 15.84
CA GLU A 36 2.30 -34.43 15.32
C GLU A 36 1.09 -34.04 14.45
N ARG A 37 0.26 -33.12 14.94
CA ARG A 37 -0.92 -32.61 14.16
C ARG A 37 -0.49 -31.95 12.86
N LYS A 38 0.53 -31.07 12.90
CA LYS A 38 0.99 -30.35 11.70
C LYS A 38 1.70 -31.26 10.71
N THR A 39 2.42 -32.27 11.19
CA THR A 39 3.00 -33.31 10.33
C THR A 39 1.92 -34.12 9.64
N ALA A 40 0.87 -34.52 10.33
CA ALA A 40 -0.25 -35.23 9.73
C ALA A 40 -1.05 -34.36 8.73
N GLN A 41 -1.15 -33.06 9.00
CA GLN A 41 -1.91 -32.12 8.17
C GLN A 41 -1.21 -31.73 6.88
N TYR A 42 0.12 -31.51 6.92
CA TYR A 42 0.88 -30.91 5.81
C TYR A 42 1.96 -31.81 5.23
N GLY A 43 2.57 -32.70 6.03
CA GLY A 43 3.61 -33.60 5.58
C GLY A 43 4.81 -32.91 4.90
N SER A 44 5.38 -33.55 3.90
CA SER A 44 6.46 -32.99 3.07
C SER A 44 5.90 -31.93 2.11
N PRO A 45 6.65 -30.82 1.82
CA PRO A 45 8.03 -30.57 2.28
C PRO A 45 8.10 -29.82 3.63
N HIS A 46 6.97 -29.49 4.24
CA HIS A 46 6.95 -28.60 5.42
C HIS A 46 7.40 -29.29 6.70
N TYR A 47 7.06 -30.56 6.89
CA TYR A 47 7.29 -31.34 8.11
C TYR A 47 8.02 -32.67 7.84
N ASP A 48 8.89 -32.67 6.85
CA ASP A 48 9.68 -33.86 6.51
C ASP A 48 10.71 -34.22 7.60
N GLU A 49 11.34 -35.40 7.43
CA GLU A 49 12.29 -35.93 8.40
C GLU A 49 13.52 -35.03 8.60
N SER A 50 13.97 -34.33 7.55
CA SER A 50 15.13 -33.44 7.62
C SER A 50 14.93 -32.27 8.59
N ARG A 51 13.69 -31.86 8.82
CA ARG A 51 13.32 -30.74 9.68
C ARG A 51 13.00 -31.12 11.13
N GLN A 52 12.82 -32.41 11.41
CA GLN A 52 12.42 -32.93 12.74
C GLN A 52 13.36 -32.54 13.86
N LYS A 53 14.67 -32.52 13.60
CA LYS A 53 15.68 -32.11 14.60
C LYS A 53 15.43 -30.66 15.07
N THR A 54 15.19 -29.74 14.15
CA THR A 54 14.92 -28.33 14.43
C THR A 54 13.61 -28.15 15.21
N TYR A 55 12.55 -28.84 14.80
CA TYR A 55 11.26 -28.77 15.51
C TYR A 55 11.36 -29.29 16.95
N LYS A 56 12.09 -30.39 17.19
CA LYS A 56 12.32 -30.93 18.53
C LYS A 56 13.13 -29.97 19.40
N GLN A 57 14.08 -29.25 18.81
CA GLN A 57 14.82 -28.19 19.51
C GLN A 57 13.90 -27.05 19.93
N HIS A 58 13.04 -26.54 19.01
CA HIS A 58 12.06 -25.49 19.35
C HIS A 58 11.12 -25.90 20.47
N ILE A 59 10.71 -27.18 20.53
CA ILE A 59 9.90 -27.72 21.62
C ILE A 59 10.67 -27.70 22.94
N ALA A 60 11.93 -28.17 22.94
CA ALA A 60 12.77 -28.19 24.14
C ALA A 60 13.03 -26.77 24.69
N GLU A 61 13.13 -25.78 23.79
CA GLU A 61 13.32 -24.36 24.12
C GLU A 61 11.98 -23.64 24.46
N LYS A 62 10.85 -24.34 24.44
CA LYS A 62 9.51 -23.76 24.64
C LYS A 62 9.23 -22.54 23.78
N ARG A 63 9.64 -22.59 22.50
CA ARG A 63 9.47 -21.49 21.57
C ARG A 63 8.02 -21.33 21.18
N VAL A 64 7.68 -20.11 20.72
CA VAL A 64 6.40 -19.81 20.04
C VAL A 64 6.61 -19.88 18.55
N CYS A 65 5.66 -20.46 17.82
CA CYS A 65 5.77 -20.61 16.37
C CYS A 65 4.63 -19.97 15.61
N SER A 66 4.97 -19.43 14.44
CA SER A 66 4.03 -18.85 13.50
C SER A 66 4.53 -19.04 12.06
N ASP A 67 3.65 -18.98 11.07
CA ASP A 67 4.03 -18.72 9.69
C ASP A 67 3.88 -17.23 9.33
N CYS A 68 4.12 -16.86 8.07
CA CYS A 68 4.13 -15.46 7.65
C CYS A 68 2.77 -14.75 7.87
N ILE A 69 1.67 -15.38 7.54
CA ILE A 69 0.32 -14.83 7.79
C ILE A 69 -0.16 -15.13 9.21
N GLY A 70 0.38 -16.15 9.82
CA GLY A 70 0.10 -16.54 11.20
C GLY A 70 0.48 -15.46 12.21
N LEU A 71 1.53 -14.66 11.93
CA LEU A 71 1.90 -13.51 12.74
C LEU A 71 0.72 -12.51 12.85
N PHE A 72 0.05 -12.22 11.74
CA PHE A 72 -1.12 -11.34 11.68
C PHE A 72 -2.34 -11.99 12.37
N LYS A 73 -2.57 -13.27 12.10
CA LYS A 73 -3.67 -14.03 12.70
C LYS A 73 -3.52 -14.17 14.20
N SER A 74 -2.30 -14.35 14.71
CA SER A 74 -2.05 -14.52 16.14
C SER A 74 -2.52 -13.31 16.94
N TYR A 75 -2.29 -12.10 16.45
CA TYR A 75 -2.83 -10.88 17.04
C TYR A 75 -4.35 -10.80 16.89
N ALA A 76 -4.85 -10.98 15.66
CA ALA A 76 -6.27 -10.82 15.37
C ALA A 76 -7.14 -11.82 16.15
N TRP A 77 -6.65 -13.03 16.36
CA TRP A 77 -7.38 -14.10 17.08
C TRP A 77 -7.12 -14.13 18.58
N ASP A 78 -6.17 -13.33 19.06
CA ASP A 78 -5.95 -13.21 20.49
C ASP A 78 -7.14 -12.54 21.18
N LYS A 79 -7.52 -13.03 22.36
CA LYS A 79 -8.72 -12.60 23.05
C LYS A 79 -8.54 -11.26 23.74
N ASP A 80 -7.42 -11.10 24.42
CA ASP A 80 -7.19 -10.01 25.37
C ASP A 80 -6.02 -9.07 24.99
N ASP A 81 -5.50 -9.19 23.77
CA ASP A 81 -4.29 -8.50 23.29
C ASP A 81 -3.04 -8.80 24.15
N ASP A 82 -3.03 -9.96 24.78
CA ASP A 82 -1.97 -10.40 25.66
C ASP A 82 -1.13 -11.50 25.00
N ILE A 83 0.05 -11.12 24.52
CA ILE A 83 0.97 -12.04 23.86
C ILE A 83 1.55 -13.11 24.79
N GLU A 84 1.49 -12.92 26.10
CA GLU A 84 1.98 -13.89 27.07
C GLU A 84 0.98 -15.02 27.28
N THR A 85 -0.30 -14.70 27.47
CA THR A 85 -1.36 -15.70 27.65
C THR A 85 -1.80 -16.31 26.33
N ARG A 86 -1.83 -15.56 25.24
CA ARG A 86 -2.18 -15.99 23.89
C ARG A 86 -3.44 -16.84 23.82
N GLU A 87 -4.48 -16.43 24.53
CA GLU A 87 -5.79 -17.07 24.45
C GLU A 87 -6.43 -16.84 23.07
N SER A 88 -6.16 -17.75 22.14
CA SER A 88 -6.62 -17.65 20.76
C SER A 88 -8.08 -18.06 20.59
N LYS A 89 -8.87 -17.20 19.96
CA LYS A 89 -10.21 -17.51 19.46
C LYS A 89 -10.18 -17.58 17.93
N TYR A 90 -10.17 -18.78 17.39
CA TYR A 90 -10.08 -19.06 15.96
C TYR A 90 -11.10 -18.22 15.13
N ALA A 91 -10.61 -17.61 14.05
CA ALA A 91 -11.39 -16.83 13.08
C ALA A 91 -12.20 -15.69 13.72
N SER A 92 -11.72 -15.09 14.83
CA SER A 92 -12.36 -13.98 15.52
C SER A 92 -11.94 -12.61 15.01
N ASN A 93 -12.54 -11.56 15.54
CA ASN A 93 -12.20 -10.14 15.30
C ASN A 93 -12.14 -9.73 13.80
N GLY A 94 -12.93 -10.40 12.95
CA GLY A 94 -12.99 -10.11 11.51
C GLY A 94 -11.84 -10.69 10.69
N GLN A 95 -10.92 -11.43 11.30
CA GLN A 95 -9.81 -12.10 10.62
C GLN A 95 -10.21 -13.54 10.26
N PRO A 96 -10.52 -13.85 8.99
CA PRO A 96 -10.80 -15.22 8.56
C PRO A 96 -9.52 -16.05 8.49
N ASP A 97 -9.66 -17.38 8.48
CA ASP A 97 -8.53 -18.29 8.24
C ASP A 97 -8.17 -18.35 6.75
N LYS A 98 -7.50 -17.28 6.29
CA LYS A 98 -7.02 -17.13 4.92
C LYS A 98 -5.49 -17.06 4.89
N GLY A 99 -4.89 -17.54 3.80
CA GLY A 99 -3.46 -17.42 3.55
C GLY A 99 -3.04 -16.03 3.08
N ALA A 100 -1.73 -15.78 3.00
CA ALA A 100 -1.17 -14.49 2.58
C ALA A 100 -1.69 -14.03 1.20
N LYS A 101 -1.80 -14.96 0.22
CA LYS A 101 -2.32 -14.66 -1.12
C LYS A 101 -3.79 -14.26 -1.10
N GLN A 102 -4.60 -14.89 -0.27
CA GLN A 102 -6.01 -14.51 -0.14
C GLN A 102 -6.17 -13.16 0.55
N ALA A 103 -5.34 -12.86 1.56
CA ALA A 103 -5.30 -11.53 2.18
C ALA A 103 -4.91 -10.44 1.15
N LEU A 104 -3.96 -10.72 0.26
CA LEU A 104 -3.63 -9.81 -0.85
C LEU A 104 -4.81 -9.61 -1.81
N ASN A 105 -5.56 -10.66 -2.12
CA ASN A 105 -6.73 -10.56 -2.99
C ASN A 105 -7.85 -9.73 -2.35
N ASP A 106 -8.06 -9.88 -1.04
CA ASP A 106 -9.07 -9.12 -0.27
C ASP A 106 -8.65 -7.66 -0.03
N CYS A 107 -7.36 -7.33 -0.18
CA CYS A 107 -6.84 -5.99 0.00
C CYS A 107 -7.36 -5.05 -1.11
N LYS A 108 -8.17 -4.06 -0.72
CA LYS A 108 -8.81 -3.11 -1.65
C LYS A 108 -7.92 -1.91 -2.00
N VAL A 109 -7.10 -1.47 -1.05
CA VAL A 109 -6.18 -0.34 -1.22
C VAL A 109 -4.76 -0.87 -1.23
N LYS A 110 -4.17 -0.95 -2.40
CA LYS A 110 -2.83 -1.52 -2.62
C LYS A 110 -2.16 -0.90 -3.83
N GLY A 111 -0.83 -1.01 -3.87
CA GLY A 111 -0.01 -0.53 -4.98
C GLY A 111 1.29 -1.32 -5.10
N VAL A 112 2.13 -0.93 -6.06
CA VAL A 112 3.49 -1.49 -6.18
C VAL A 112 4.42 -0.85 -5.15
N ILE A 113 5.46 -1.56 -4.72
CA ILE A 113 6.39 -1.09 -3.68
C ILE A 113 6.98 0.30 -3.99
N SER A 114 7.21 0.63 -5.26
CA SER A 114 7.75 1.96 -5.64
C SER A 114 6.80 3.14 -5.38
N THR A 115 5.52 2.87 -5.10
CA THR A 115 4.52 3.90 -4.74
C THR A 115 4.12 3.83 -3.27
N MET A 116 4.80 3.01 -2.48
CA MET A 116 4.43 2.79 -1.07
C MET A 116 4.59 4.08 -0.26
N PRO A 117 3.53 4.55 0.39
CA PRO A 117 3.63 5.69 1.29
C PRO A 117 4.31 5.28 2.59
N GLU A 118 4.90 6.26 3.29
CA GLU A 118 5.52 6.05 4.59
C GLU A 118 4.45 5.94 5.69
N ILE A 119 3.79 4.78 5.74
CA ILE A 119 2.75 4.46 6.72
C ILE A 119 3.13 3.17 7.42
N PRO A 120 3.56 3.19 8.69
CA PRO A 120 3.74 1.98 9.49
C PRO A 120 2.46 1.14 9.53
N GLY A 121 2.59 -0.17 9.48
CA GLY A 121 1.46 -1.09 9.50
C GLY A 121 0.95 -1.50 8.12
N LEU A 122 1.49 -0.96 7.03
CA LEU A 122 1.20 -1.51 5.71
C LEU A 122 1.66 -2.97 5.63
N ALA A 123 0.82 -3.80 5.06
CA ALA A 123 1.25 -5.14 4.69
C ALA A 123 2.00 -5.10 3.36
N VAL A 124 3.06 -5.89 3.24
CA VAL A 124 3.85 -6.01 2.02
C VAL A 124 3.90 -7.46 1.56
N TRP A 125 3.75 -7.70 0.25
CA TRP A 125 3.71 -9.04 -0.33
C TRP A 125 4.75 -9.24 -1.42
N THR A 126 5.25 -10.47 -1.53
CA THR A 126 6.03 -10.90 -2.67
C THR A 126 5.17 -10.93 -3.95
N LYS A 127 5.81 -11.02 -5.13
CA LYS A 127 5.14 -11.00 -6.45
C LYS A 127 3.97 -11.99 -6.56
N THR A 128 4.10 -13.17 -5.99
CA THR A 128 3.07 -14.23 -6.05
C THR A 128 2.00 -14.08 -4.95
N GLY A 129 2.22 -13.19 -3.97
CA GLY A 129 1.41 -13.10 -2.76
C GLY A 129 1.61 -14.25 -1.78
N GLY A 130 2.55 -15.16 -2.05
CA GLY A 130 2.80 -16.33 -1.21
C GLY A 130 3.50 -16.03 0.12
N HIS A 131 4.00 -14.82 0.28
CA HIS A 131 4.64 -14.35 1.51
C HIS A 131 4.21 -12.92 1.83
N ILE A 132 4.09 -12.62 3.12
CA ILE A 132 3.65 -11.33 3.67
C ILE A 132 4.60 -10.89 4.79
N GLY A 133 4.86 -9.58 4.85
CA GLY A 133 5.54 -8.89 5.95
C GLY A 133 4.75 -7.69 6.43
N LEU A 134 5.08 -7.18 7.59
CA LEU A 134 4.50 -5.98 8.19
C LEU A 134 5.51 -4.84 8.13
N TYR A 135 5.19 -3.77 7.43
CA TYR A 135 6.03 -2.58 7.35
C TYR A 135 6.00 -1.80 8.67
N MET A 136 7.18 -1.51 9.21
CA MET A 136 7.34 -0.89 10.53
C MET A 136 7.60 0.61 10.46
N GLY A 137 7.72 1.18 9.26
CA GLY A 137 8.23 2.52 9.02
C GLY A 137 9.76 2.55 8.82
N GLY A 138 10.27 3.66 8.27
CA GLY A 138 11.72 3.85 8.11
C GLY A 138 12.40 2.80 7.21
N GLY A 139 11.67 2.21 6.27
CA GLY A 139 12.20 1.17 5.39
C GLY A 139 12.34 -0.22 6.03
N LYS A 140 11.79 -0.45 7.23
CA LYS A 140 11.90 -1.72 7.97
C LYS A 140 10.65 -2.59 7.84
N VAL A 141 10.84 -3.91 7.79
CA VAL A 141 9.75 -4.91 7.73
C VAL A 141 10.00 -6.01 8.75
N ILE A 142 9.00 -6.31 9.58
CA ILE A 142 9.00 -7.52 10.41
C ILE A 142 8.28 -8.64 9.64
N GLU A 143 8.88 -9.83 9.62
CA GLU A 143 8.36 -10.98 8.89
C GLU A 143 8.73 -12.32 9.53
N MET A 144 7.87 -13.34 9.29
CA MET A 144 8.16 -14.74 9.55
C MET A 144 8.62 -15.37 8.22
N ARG A 145 9.91 -15.37 7.98
CA ARG A 145 10.52 -15.56 6.66
C ARG A 145 10.37 -16.96 6.08
N GLY A 146 10.49 -17.98 6.91
CA GLY A 146 10.43 -19.36 6.48
C GLY A 146 11.16 -20.32 7.43
N PHE A 147 11.17 -21.60 7.09
CA PHE A 147 11.84 -22.61 7.89
C PHE A 147 13.34 -22.28 8.09
N GLY A 148 13.82 -22.46 9.30
CA GLY A 148 15.21 -22.14 9.70
C GLY A 148 15.43 -20.69 10.10
N HIS A 149 14.39 -19.83 10.00
CA HIS A 149 14.41 -18.45 10.45
C HIS A 149 13.53 -18.25 11.68
N ILE A 150 13.88 -17.23 12.45
CA ILE A 150 13.04 -16.68 13.53
C ILE A 150 12.21 -15.51 12.97
N CYS A 151 11.40 -14.87 13.80
CA CYS A 151 10.84 -13.56 13.51
C CYS A 151 11.98 -12.55 13.34
N GLU A 152 12.05 -11.86 12.23
CA GLU A 152 13.17 -10.99 11.83
C GLU A 152 12.67 -9.62 11.42
N GLU A 153 13.46 -8.58 11.72
CA GLU A 153 13.34 -7.27 11.10
C GLU A 153 14.39 -7.13 10.00
N ASN A 154 13.95 -6.79 8.80
CA ASN A 154 14.79 -6.66 7.62
C ASN A 154 14.60 -5.30 6.96
N ASP A 155 15.57 -4.86 6.18
CA ASP A 155 15.38 -3.71 5.29
C ASP A 155 14.46 -4.09 4.12
N LEU A 156 13.44 -3.27 3.88
CA LEU A 156 12.47 -3.50 2.80
C LEU A 156 13.16 -3.64 1.44
N ILE A 157 14.21 -2.83 1.20
CA ILE A 157 14.95 -2.80 -0.06
C ILE A 157 15.68 -4.12 -0.34
N ASP A 158 16.09 -4.83 0.70
CA ASP A 158 16.81 -6.10 0.59
C ASP A 158 15.86 -7.29 0.40
N ARG A 159 14.56 -7.02 0.40
CA ARG A 159 13.51 -8.03 0.30
C ARG A 159 12.81 -7.99 -1.06
N SER A 160 12.31 -9.13 -1.49
CA SER A 160 11.63 -9.31 -2.79
C SER A 160 10.14 -8.90 -2.78
N PHE A 161 9.74 -8.02 -1.89
CA PHE A 161 8.38 -7.49 -1.87
C PHE A 161 8.09 -6.67 -3.13
N LYS A 162 6.87 -6.79 -3.67
CA LYS A 162 6.46 -6.11 -4.91
C LYS A 162 5.17 -5.34 -4.75
N THR A 163 4.35 -5.67 -3.76
CA THR A 163 3.06 -5.06 -3.51
C THR A 163 2.98 -4.60 -2.06
N TRP A 164 2.40 -3.45 -1.82
CA TRP A 164 2.00 -2.95 -0.51
C TRP A 164 0.48 -2.79 -0.44
N GLY A 165 -0.09 -2.72 0.75
CA GLY A 165 -1.50 -2.37 0.91
C GLY A 165 -1.95 -2.26 2.36
N LEU A 166 -3.15 -1.68 2.54
CA LEU A 166 -3.83 -1.70 3.83
C LEU A 166 -4.25 -3.14 4.13
N TYR A 167 -3.77 -3.70 5.23
CA TYR A 167 -4.14 -5.06 5.62
C TYR A 167 -5.66 -5.16 5.83
N PRO A 168 -6.37 -6.05 5.13
CA PRO A 168 -7.83 -5.97 5.03
C PRO A 168 -8.57 -6.31 6.32
N TYR A 169 -7.89 -6.82 7.33
CA TYR A 169 -8.47 -7.31 8.57
C TYR A 169 -7.98 -6.56 9.83
N ALA A 170 -7.45 -5.35 9.63
CA ALA A 170 -7.09 -4.43 10.71
C ALA A 170 -7.68 -3.04 10.44
N GLU A 171 -7.90 -2.28 11.50
CA GLU A 171 -8.39 -0.91 11.43
C GLU A 171 -7.21 0.06 11.38
N TYR A 172 -7.29 1.01 10.46
CA TYR A 172 -6.35 2.12 10.29
C TYR A 172 -7.05 3.43 10.61
N ASP A 173 -6.30 4.42 11.06
CA ASP A 173 -6.83 5.77 11.18
C ASP A 173 -7.21 6.37 9.80
N ALA A 174 -8.06 7.41 9.83
CA ALA A 174 -8.58 8.01 8.61
C ALA A 174 -7.49 8.69 7.75
N ALA A 175 -6.44 9.25 8.37
CA ALA A 175 -5.35 9.91 7.66
C ALA A 175 -4.48 8.89 6.92
N ALA A 176 -4.14 7.77 7.55
CA ALA A 176 -3.43 6.65 6.92
C ALA A 176 -4.22 6.08 5.73
N VAL A 177 -5.55 5.90 5.89
CA VAL A 177 -6.42 5.44 4.79
C VAL A 177 -6.43 6.41 3.62
N ALA A 178 -6.54 7.73 3.88
CA ALA A 178 -6.54 8.75 2.83
C ALA A 178 -5.20 8.78 2.08
N MET A 179 -4.08 8.75 2.80
CA MET A 179 -2.74 8.72 2.23
C MET A 179 -2.50 7.45 1.39
N ALA A 180 -2.90 6.29 1.89
CA ALA A 180 -2.79 5.03 1.15
C ALA A 180 -3.65 5.03 -0.12
N LYS A 181 -4.88 5.54 -0.06
CA LYS A 181 -5.74 5.69 -1.25
C LYS A 181 -5.12 6.61 -2.30
N LYS A 182 -4.56 7.77 -1.88
CA LYS A 182 -3.83 8.68 -2.78
C LYS A 182 -2.70 7.96 -3.49
N ALA A 183 -1.85 7.24 -2.75
CA ALA A 183 -0.73 6.47 -3.31
C ALA A 183 -1.19 5.33 -4.24
N ALA A 184 -2.28 4.62 -3.91
CA ALA A 184 -2.87 3.58 -4.76
C ALA A 184 -3.45 4.15 -6.07
N ASN A 185 -4.08 5.32 -6.01
CA ASN A 185 -4.61 6.00 -7.19
C ASN A 185 -3.51 6.41 -8.17
N ILE A 186 -2.36 6.87 -7.67
CA ILE A 186 -1.19 7.19 -8.51
C ILE A 186 -0.77 5.96 -9.33
N PHE A 187 -0.78 4.78 -8.72
CA PHE A 187 -0.45 3.53 -9.43
C PHE A 187 -1.51 3.12 -10.46
N ALA A 188 -2.79 3.40 -10.20
CA ALA A 188 -3.89 3.08 -11.10
C ALA A 188 -3.93 4.01 -12.33
N ARG A 189 -3.24 5.17 -12.28
CA ARG A 189 -3.17 6.09 -13.40
C ARG A 189 -2.39 5.47 -14.56
N ARG A 190 -2.95 5.64 -15.75
CA ARG A 190 -2.30 5.27 -17.01
C ARG A 190 -1.00 6.06 -17.19
N THR A 191 0.03 5.41 -17.71
CA THR A 191 1.22 6.12 -18.20
C THR A 191 0.83 6.94 -19.42
N LEU A 192 1.13 8.25 -19.40
CA LEU A 192 0.83 9.18 -20.48
C LEU A 192 2.08 9.55 -21.25
N ARG A 193 1.92 9.67 -22.57
CA ARG A 193 2.97 10.09 -23.51
C ARG A 193 2.37 10.82 -24.71
N LYS A 194 3.19 11.47 -25.49
CA LYS A 194 2.77 12.12 -26.73
C LYS A 194 1.94 11.21 -27.62
N GLY A 195 0.80 11.70 -28.05
CA GLY A 195 -0.21 10.98 -28.83
C GLY A 195 -1.36 10.44 -27.99
N ASP A 196 -1.25 10.44 -26.66
CA ASP A 196 -2.37 10.08 -25.78
C ASP A 196 -3.42 11.20 -25.72
N SER A 197 -4.66 10.86 -25.37
CA SER A 197 -5.76 11.80 -25.14
C SER A 197 -6.72 11.27 -24.09
N GLY A 198 -7.48 12.18 -23.49
CA GLY A 198 -8.52 11.88 -22.50
C GLY A 198 -8.48 12.77 -21.27
N SER A 199 -9.40 12.53 -20.33
CA SER A 199 -9.54 13.32 -19.10
C SER A 199 -8.32 13.25 -18.17
N ASP A 200 -7.53 12.18 -18.23
CA ASP A 200 -6.26 12.04 -17.52
C ASP A 200 -5.15 12.95 -18.12
N VAL A 201 -5.23 13.26 -19.42
CA VAL A 201 -4.37 14.26 -20.06
C VAL A 201 -4.82 15.67 -19.67
N GLU A 202 -6.13 15.94 -19.60
CA GLU A 202 -6.65 17.21 -19.08
C GLU A 202 -6.19 17.46 -17.64
N GLU A 203 -6.30 16.45 -16.77
CA GLU A 203 -5.80 16.53 -15.38
C GLU A 203 -4.29 16.87 -15.33
N LEU A 204 -3.49 16.20 -16.16
CA LEU A 204 -2.07 16.49 -16.29
C LEU A 204 -1.81 17.94 -16.72
N GLN A 205 -2.51 18.40 -17.76
CA GLN A 205 -2.37 19.75 -18.31
C GLN A 205 -2.77 20.81 -17.28
N LEU A 206 -3.85 20.58 -16.51
CA LEU A 206 -4.25 21.45 -15.40
C LEU A 206 -3.14 21.59 -14.36
N LYS A 207 -2.62 20.48 -13.85
CA LYS A 207 -1.51 20.48 -12.86
C LYS A 207 -0.27 21.19 -13.40
N LEU A 208 0.13 20.88 -14.62
CA LEU A 208 1.30 21.51 -15.25
C LEU A 208 1.09 23.02 -15.47
N ARG A 209 -0.09 23.46 -15.88
CA ARG A 209 -0.42 24.89 -16.05
C ARG A 209 -0.35 25.64 -14.72
N ASP A 210 -0.81 25.02 -13.64
CA ASP A 210 -0.78 25.65 -12.32
C ASP A 210 0.65 25.81 -11.80
N ILE A 211 1.53 24.84 -12.10
CA ILE A 211 2.95 24.90 -11.77
C ILE A 211 3.71 25.87 -12.69
N TYR A 212 3.37 25.89 -13.97
CA TYR A 212 4.07 26.65 -15.02
C TYR A 212 3.13 27.59 -15.79
N PRO A 213 2.54 28.62 -15.15
CA PRO A 213 1.53 29.49 -15.78
C PRO A 213 2.07 30.24 -17.01
N ASN A 214 3.37 30.50 -17.07
CA ASN A 214 4.00 31.22 -18.18
C ASN A 214 4.06 30.42 -19.48
N TYR A 215 3.91 29.09 -19.45
CA TYR A 215 3.91 28.26 -20.66
C TYR A 215 2.61 28.31 -21.44
N LYS A 216 1.53 28.90 -20.86
CA LYS A 216 0.19 29.02 -21.49
C LYS A 216 -0.31 27.69 -22.08
N LEU A 217 -0.10 26.58 -21.34
CA LEU A 217 -0.50 25.27 -21.80
C LEU A 217 -2.02 25.19 -21.94
N GLU A 218 -2.51 24.83 -23.12
CA GLU A 218 -3.94 24.56 -23.37
C GLU A 218 -4.37 23.27 -22.67
N ILE A 219 -5.60 23.26 -22.13
CA ILE A 219 -6.21 22.09 -21.51
C ILE A 219 -7.22 21.54 -22.52
N ASP A 220 -6.68 20.84 -23.51
CA ASP A 220 -7.44 20.26 -24.63
C ASP A 220 -7.60 18.74 -24.54
N GLY A 221 -7.03 18.13 -23.49
CA GLY A 221 -7.03 16.69 -23.32
C GLY A 221 -6.20 15.94 -24.35
N ILE A 222 -5.30 16.62 -25.08
CA ILE A 222 -4.43 16.00 -26.09
C ILE A 222 -2.96 16.16 -25.65
N PHE A 223 -2.27 15.05 -25.45
CA PHE A 223 -0.85 15.07 -25.15
C PHE A 223 -0.04 15.37 -26.41
N GLY A 224 0.02 16.66 -26.77
CA GLY A 224 0.76 17.18 -27.91
C GLY A 224 2.23 17.48 -27.60
N GLY A 225 2.91 18.15 -28.55
CA GLY A 225 4.31 18.58 -28.37
C GLY A 225 4.47 19.62 -27.26
N ALA A 226 3.49 20.51 -27.07
CA ALA A 226 3.49 21.51 -25.99
C ALA A 226 3.45 20.81 -24.61
N THR A 227 2.52 19.90 -24.43
CA THR A 227 2.40 19.09 -23.21
C THR A 227 3.69 18.31 -22.93
N GLU A 228 4.27 17.64 -23.95
CA GLU A 228 5.53 16.91 -23.81
C GLU A 228 6.67 17.81 -23.33
N SER A 229 6.79 19.01 -23.91
CA SER A 229 7.84 19.97 -23.55
C SER A 229 7.73 20.41 -22.08
N VAL A 230 6.51 20.72 -21.61
CA VAL A 230 6.29 21.13 -20.22
C VAL A 230 6.53 19.94 -19.25
N VAL A 231 6.15 18.72 -19.64
CA VAL A 231 6.47 17.51 -18.87
C VAL A 231 7.98 17.33 -18.70
N ARG A 232 8.77 17.51 -19.78
CA ARG A 232 10.24 17.40 -19.70
C ARG A 232 10.85 18.48 -18.80
N CYS A 233 10.34 19.72 -18.85
CA CYS A 233 10.74 20.78 -17.92
C CYS A 233 10.43 20.37 -16.48
N PHE A 234 9.21 19.94 -16.21
CA PHE A 234 8.82 19.49 -14.87
C PHE A 234 9.71 18.35 -14.34
N GLN A 235 9.99 17.37 -15.18
CA GLN A 235 10.87 16.25 -14.82
C GLN A 235 12.28 16.73 -14.46
N GLY A 236 12.86 17.60 -15.29
CA GLY A 236 14.20 18.18 -15.05
C GLY A 236 14.26 18.97 -13.75
N ASP A 237 13.30 19.86 -13.51
CA ASP A 237 13.23 20.71 -12.31
C ASP A 237 13.05 19.90 -11.02
N ASN A 238 12.49 18.69 -11.13
CA ASN A 238 12.24 17.80 -9.99
C ASN A 238 13.20 16.60 -9.89
N GLY A 239 14.33 16.63 -10.59
CA GLY A 239 15.37 15.60 -10.52
C GLY A 239 14.95 14.25 -11.11
N LEU A 240 13.94 14.24 -11.99
CA LEU A 240 13.53 13.06 -12.75
C LEU A 240 14.26 13.05 -14.11
N THR A 241 14.31 11.88 -14.75
CA THR A 241 14.77 11.79 -16.15
C THR A 241 13.78 12.52 -17.05
N PRO A 242 14.20 13.53 -17.84
CA PRO A 242 13.30 14.32 -18.69
C PRO A 242 12.98 13.57 -19.99
N ASP A 243 12.30 12.42 -19.86
CA ASP A 243 11.93 11.54 -20.98
C ASP A 243 10.60 11.92 -21.66
N GLY A 244 9.85 12.86 -21.06
CA GLY A 244 8.54 13.28 -21.55
C GLY A 244 7.43 12.27 -21.34
N ILE A 245 7.66 11.22 -20.51
CA ILE A 245 6.69 10.18 -20.20
C ILE A 245 6.19 10.35 -18.77
N VAL A 246 4.88 10.50 -18.59
CA VAL A 246 4.26 10.66 -17.28
C VAL A 246 3.91 9.30 -16.72
N GLY A 247 4.90 8.64 -16.13
CA GLY A 247 4.74 7.40 -15.39
C GLY A 247 4.52 7.66 -13.89
N VAL A 248 4.56 6.59 -13.09
CA VAL A 248 4.35 6.63 -11.64
C VAL A 248 5.20 7.70 -10.96
N LYS A 249 6.51 7.79 -11.26
CA LYS A 249 7.41 8.77 -10.63
C LYS A 249 7.00 10.20 -10.91
N THR A 250 6.61 10.50 -12.15
CA THR A 250 6.17 11.83 -12.57
C THR A 250 4.85 12.20 -11.93
N TRP A 251 3.87 11.27 -11.90
CA TRP A 251 2.60 11.48 -11.21
C TRP A 251 2.79 11.72 -9.71
N THR A 252 3.64 10.92 -9.04
CA THR A 252 3.97 11.11 -7.62
C THR A 252 4.48 12.53 -7.37
N LYS A 253 5.41 13.00 -8.21
CA LYS A 253 6.00 14.33 -8.08
C LYS A 253 4.98 15.44 -8.32
N LEU A 254 4.09 15.28 -9.31
CA LEU A 254 3.00 16.23 -9.58
C LEU A 254 2.01 16.34 -8.39
N ASP A 255 1.74 15.23 -7.71
CA ASP A 255 0.82 15.21 -6.57
C ASP A 255 1.45 15.70 -5.25
N GLU A 256 2.79 15.79 -5.19
CA GLU A 256 3.52 16.44 -4.09
C GLU A 256 3.52 17.97 -4.18
N MET A 257 3.23 18.52 -5.38
CA MET A 257 3.14 19.98 -5.54
C MET A 257 1.92 20.52 -4.78
N PRO A 258 2.07 21.66 -4.09
CA PRO A 258 0.93 22.30 -3.43
C PRO A 258 -0.11 22.66 -4.49
N GLU A 259 -1.33 22.21 -4.28
CA GLU A 259 -2.46 22.72 -5.06
C GLU A 259 -2.57 24.22 -4.77
N LYS A 260 -2.70 25.05 -5.83
CA LYS A 260 -3.11 26.43 -5.60
C LYS A 260 -4.43 26.37 -4.85
N PRO A 261 -4.59 27.15 -3.76
CA PRO A 261 -5.91 27.29 -3.16
C PRO A 261 -6.84 27.69 -4.31
N ASP A 262 -7.95 26.95 -4.45
CA ASP A 262 -9.03 27.38 -5.33
C ASP A 262 -9.22 28.88 -5.03
N GLU A 263 -9.11 29.74 -6.04
CA GLU A 263 -9.56 31.12 -5.87
C GLU A 263 -10.99 30.97 -5.37
N GLU A 264 -11.22 31.32 -4.09
CA GLU A 264 -12.54 31.26 -3.49
C GLU A 264 -13.48 31.97 -4.45
N VAL A 265 -14.23 31.20 -5.23
CA VAL A 265 -15.41 31.76 -5.94
C VAL A 265 -16.26 32.22 -4.79
N PRO A 266 -16.45 33.56 -4.66
CA PRO A 266 -17.18 34.08 -3.52
C PRO A 266 -18.47 33.31 -3.38
N VAL A 267 -18.71 32.71 -2.24
CA VAL A 267 -19.92 31.90 -1.92
C VAL A 267 -21.19 32.74 -1.97
N SER A 268 -21.08 34.01 -2.37
CA SER A 268 -22.16 35.00 -2.46
C SER A 268 -22.84 35.10 -3.81
N LEU A 269 -22.39 34.40 -4.86
CA LEU A 269 -23.09 34.42 -6.14
C LEU A 269 -24.27 33.44 -6.11
N SER A 270 -25.48 33.96 -6.34
CA SER A 270 -26.68 33.14 -6.51
C SER A 270 -26.54 32.18 -7.69
N VAL A 271 -27.33 31.13 -7.70
CA VAL A 271 -27.34 30.14 -8.81
C VAL A 271 -27.60 30.85 -10.17
N GLU A 272 -28.39 31.93 -10.16
CA GLU A 272 -28.70 32.77 -11.34
C GLU A 272 -27.48 33.54 -11.83
N GLU A 273 -26.68 34.11 -10.94
CA GLU A 273 -25.44 34.82 -11.32
C GLU A 273 -24.34 33.84 -11.82
N ARG A 274 -24.32 32.61 -11.32
CA ARG A 274 -23.43 31.57 -11.84
C ARG A 274 -23.85 31.08 -13.22
N LEU A 275 -25.15 30.96 -13.48
CA LEU A 275 -25.70 30.63 -14.80
C LEU A 275 -25.44 31.77 -15.82
N ALA A 276 -25.63 33.03 -15.43
CA ALA A 276 -25.36 34.18 -16.30
C ALA A 276 -23.87 34.27 -16.70
N ARG A 277 -22.92 33.93 -15.80
CA ARG A 277 -21.48 33.87 -16.15
C ARG A 277 -21.15 32.70 -17.08
N LEU A 278 -21.81 31.55 -16.91
CA LEU A 278 -21.66 30.41 -17.81
C LEU A 278 -22.19 30.71 -19.20
N GLU A 279 -23.33 31.41 -19.30
CA GLU A 279 -23.92 31.85 -20.57
C GLU A 279 -23.06 32.90 -21.29
N LEU A 280 -22.45 33.85 -20.55
CA LEU A 280 -21.49 34.80 -21.11
C LEU A 280 -20.19 34.13 -21.60
N ALA A 281 -19.72 33.10 -20.89
CA ALA A 281 -18.52 32.35 -21.29
C ALA A 281 -18.77 31.46 -22.52
N VAL A 282 -19.98 30.94 -22.66
CA VAL A 282 -20.36 30.05 -23.79
C VAL A 282 -20.84 30.83 -25.03
N PHE A 283 -21.47 32.00 -24.87
CA PHE A 283 -22.08 32.74 -25.95
C PHE A 283 -21.48 34.14 -26.20
N GLY A 284 -20.53 34.60 -25.36
CA GLY A 284 -19.93 35.93 -25.50
C GLY A 284 -18.80 36.04 -26.53
N ALA A 285 -18.46 34.98 -27.27
CA ALA A 285 -17.40 34.96 -28.28
C ALA A 285 -17.91 35.01 -29.73
N GLY A 286 -19.20 35.37 -29.93
CA GLY A 286 -19.80 35.38 -31.27
C GLY A 286 -20.56 36.65 -31.55
N GLY A 287 -19.90 37.74 -31.94
CA GLY A 287 -20.61 38.89 -32.41
C GLY A 287 -19.78 40.15 -32.59
N GLU A 288 -18.97 40.23 -33.61
CA GLU A 288 -18.68 41.45 -34.33
C GLU A 288 -18.15 41.09 -35.72
N SER A 289 -19.07 41.03 -36.67
CA SER A 289 -18.75 41.26 -38.07
C SER A 289 -19.84 42.11 -38.68
N ASN A 290 -19.38 43.25 -39.24
CA ASN A 290 -20.05 44.09 -40.23
C ASN A 290 -20.92 45.29 -39.78
N GLY A 291 -20.34 46.43 -40.12
CA GLY A 291 -20.96 47.70 -40.42
C GLY A 291 -19.90 48.67 -40.90
#